data_eb5b1c9b3d9b00e1e06caf11c8ca3729
#
_entry.id   eb5b1c9b3d9b00e1e06caf11c8ca3729
#
_cell.length_a   1.000
_cell.length_b   1.000
_cell.length_c   1.000
_cell.angle_alpha   90.00
_cell.angle_beta   90.00
_cell.angle_gamma   90.00
#
_symmetry.space_group_name_H-M   'P 1'
#
loop_
_entity.id
_entity.type
_entity.pdbx_description
1 polymer ?
#
loop_
_entity_poly.entity_id
_entity_poly.type
_entity_poly.pdbx_seq_one_letter_code
_entity_poly.pdbx_strand_id
1 'polypeptide(L)'
;GVNIESYQEEVHYKSGNTTIKGTLDVIIDGKVYDIKSASSHAFKKFAHPEGFSKIVEDDPFGYVAQGYLYAAAKGMPFGGWIAYNKETGDIAVCNAPDSNAQKTKALNKAERNIDALVKDKPFKRQFKKVPEKFRNKITGNYTLSLNCRYCSFTKSCWGDEIVFRKNPRGATHKWYFGEPK
;
A
#
# COMPACT_ATOMS: atom_id res chain seq x y z
N GLY A 1 26.12 -17.83 -3.05
CA GLY A 1 24.85 -17.88 -3.78
C GLY A 1 23.72 -17.36 -2.89
N VAL A 2 22.60 -16.99 -3.48
CA VAL A 2 21.38 -16.58 -2.76
C VAL A 2 20.63 -17.84 -2.34
N ASN A 3 20.24 -17.95 -1.07
CA ASN A 3 19.48 -19.07 -0.56
C ASN A 3 17.98 -18.72 -0.51
N ILE A 4 17.17 -19.31 -1.41
CA ILE A 4 15.71 -19.19 -1.38
C ILE A 4 15.17 -20.33 -0.52
N GLU A 5 14.58 -19.99 0.63
CA GLU A 5 14.10 -20.96 1.62
C GLU A 5 12.62 -21.31 1.43
N SER A 6 11.81 -20.34 1.04
CA SER A 6 10.36 -20.52 0.83
C SER A 6 9.81 -19.46 -0.11
N TYR A 7 8.68 -19.77 -0.77
CA TYR A 7 7.93 -18.84 -1.60
C TYR A 7 6.42 -19.11 -1.52
N GLN A 8 5.60 -18.07 -1.67
CA GLN A 8 4.13 -18.13 -1.65
C GLN A 8 3.58 -18.91 -0.44
N GLU A 9 4.10 -18.60 0.75
CA GLU A 9 3.74 -19.27 1.98
C GLU A 9 2.63 -18.54 2.73
N GLU A 10 1.59 -19.27 3.17
CA GLU A 10 0.56 -18.72 4.03
C GLU A 10 1.14 -18.39 5.41
N VAL A 11 0.87 -17.19 5.89
CA VAL A 11 1.30 -16.72 7.21
C VAL A 11 0.13 -16.22 8.03
N HIS A 12 0.24 -16.39 9.35
CA HIS A 12 -0.79 -16.05 10.30
C HIS A 12 -0.26 -15.08 11.36
N TYR A 13 -0.69 -13.83 11.29
CA TYR A 13 -0.37 -12.84 12.31
C TYR A 13 -1.45 -12.82 13.39
N LYS A 14 -1.06 -13.06 14.65
CA LYS A 14 -1.97 -13.04 15.80
C LYS A 14 -1.99 -11.66 16.45
N SER A 15 -3.19 -11.09 16.60
CA SER A 15 -3.45 -9.84 17.31
C SER A 15 -4.57 -10.07 18.32
N GLY A 16 -4.22 -10.23 19.59
CA GLY A 16 -5.17 -10.67 20.61
C GLY A 16 -5.85 -11.99 20.24
N ASN A 17 -7.17 -12.01 20.20
CA ASN A 17 -7.98 -13.17 19.80
C ASN A 17 -8.23 -13.27 18.30
N THR A 18 -7.66 -12.37 17.50
CA THR A 18 -7.87 -12.32 16.05
C THR A 18 -6.62 -12.81 15.32
N THR A 19 -6.84 -13.56 14.24
CA THR A 19 -5.77 -14.01 13.34
C THR A 19 -5.95 -13.38 11.98
N ILE A 20 -4.94 -12.67 11.51
CA ILE A 20 -4.88 -12.12 10.15
C ILE A 20 -4.06 -13.08 9.29
N LYS A 21 -4.69 -13.56 8.24
CA LYS A 21 -4.05 -14.43 7.25
C LYS A 21 -3.48 -13.59 6.11
N GLY A 22 -2.37 -14.04 5.57
CA GLY A 22 -1.75 -13.48 4.38
C GLY A 22 -0.86 -14.50 3.69
N THR A 23 -0.34 -14.16 2.52
CA THR A 23 0.64 -14.97 1.80
C THR A 23 1.88 -14.11 1.63
N LEU A 24 3.00 -14.55 2.17
CA LEU A 24 4.30 -13.92 1.89
C LEU A 24 4.80 -14.36 0.52
N ASP A 25 5.58 -13.52 -0.15
CA ASP A 25 6.07 -13.85 -1.49
C ASP A 25 7.30 -14.74 -1.44
N VAL A 26 8.33 -14.39 -0.65
CA VAL A 26 9.58 -15.14 -0.64
C VAL A 26 10.40 -14.94 0.65
N ILE A 27 11.10 -15.96 1.08
CA ILE A 27 12.13 -15.90 2.13
C ILE A 27 13.49 -16.13 1.48
N ILE A 28 14.41 -15.18 1.67
CA ILE A 28 15.76 -15.20 1.12
C ILE A 28 16.75 -14.89 2.25
N ASP A 29 17.72 -15.76 2.45
CA ASP A 29 18.78 -15.61 3.47
C ASP A 29 18.22 -15.22 4.84
N GLY A 30 17.16 -15.91 5.30
CA GLY A 30 16.51 -15.71 6.59
C GLY A 30 15.69 -14.42 6.71
N LYS A 31 15.36 -13.74 5.61
CA LYS A 31 14.56 -12.51 5.59
C LYS A 31 13.36 -12.63 4.69
N VAL A 32 12.24 -12.06 5.13
CA VAL A 32 11.00 -11.99 4.32
C VAL A 32 11.11 -10.84 3.33
N TYR A 33 10.95 -11.11 2.05
CA TYR A 33 10.84 -10.12 0.99
C TYR A 33 9.45 -10.19 0.35
N ASP A 34 8.96 -9.03 -0.07
CA ASP A 34 7.70 -8.90 -0.76
C ASP A 34 7.96 -8.40 -2.20
N ILE A 35 7.35 -9.06 -3.19
CA ILE A 35 7.61 -8.82 -4.62
C ILE A 35 6.57 -7.84 -5.16
N LYS A 36 7.03 -6.77 -5.79
CA LYS A 36 6.16 -5.73 -6.36
C LYS A 36 6.39 -5.55 -7.85
N SER A 37 5.37 -5.82 -8.64
CA SER A 37 5.36 -5.39 -10.05
C SER A 37 4.97 -3.92 -10.14
N ALA A 38 5.78 -3.11 -10.80
CA ALA A 38 5.62 -1.66 -10.85
C ALA A 38 5.69 -1.12 -12.29
N SER A 39 5.00 -0.02 -12.56
CA SER A 39 5.27 0.80 -13.76
C SER A 39 6.64 1.47 -13.62
N SER A 40 7.24 1.91 -14.71
CA SER A 40 8.53 2.62 -14.68
C SER A 40 8.52 3.84 -13.75
N HIS A 41 7.38 4.53 -13.62
CA HIS A 41 7.24 5.65 -12.68
C HIS A 41 7.31 5.18 -11.20
N ALA A 42 6.57 4.14 -10.85
CA ALA A 42 6.55 3.61 -9.48
C ALA A 42 7.86 2.89 -9.13
N PHE A 43 8.46 2.20 -10.10
CA PHE A 43 9.74 1.50 -9.96
C PHE A 43 10.87 2.41 -9.47
N LYS A 44 10.89 3.67 -9.91
CA LYS A 44 11.90 4.66 -9.49
C LYS A 44 11.98 4.85 -7.97
N LYS A 45 10.87 4.64 -7.24
CA LYS A 45 10.89 4.71 -5.78
C LYS A 45 11.69 3.56 -5.18
N PHE A 46 11.48 2.34 -5.69
CA PHE A 46 12.18 1.13 -5.21
C PHE A 46 13.66 1.14 -5.59
N ALA A 47 13.98 1.60 -6.78
CA ALA A 47 15.35 1.67 -7.30
C ALA A 47 16.17 2.86 -6.75
N HIS A 48 15.55 3.78 -6.00
CA HIS A 48 16.24 4.91 -5.40
C HIS A 48 17.19 4.45 -4.28
N PRO A 49 18.38 5.05 -4.11
CA PRO A 49 19.27 4.73 -2.97
C PRO A 49 18.58 4.84 -1.61
N GLU A 50 17.67 5.79 -1.44
CA GLU A 50 16.82 5.96 -0.26
C GLU A 50 15.42 5.37 -0.44
N GLY A 51 15.29 4.29 -1.23
CA GLY A 51 14.01 3.74 -1.65
C GLY A 51 13.07 3.42 -0.51
N PHE A 52 13.58 2.85 0.57
CA PHE A 52 12.76 2.55 1.75
C PHE A 52 12.12 3.82 2.34
N SER A 53 12.88 4.88 2.54
CA SER A 53 12.37 6.17 3.05
C SER A 53 11.34 6.77 2.10
N LYS A 54 11.57 6.70 0.79
CA LYS A 54 10.62 7.18 -0.23
C LYS A 54 9.29 6.43 -0.19
N ILE A 55 9.33 5.13 0.06
CA ILE A 55 8.11 4.32 0.21
C ILE A 55 7.41 4.67 1.53
N VAL A 56 8.15 4.83 2.64
CA VAL A 56 7.56 5.23 3.93
C VAL A 56 6.87 6.60 3.86
N GLU A 57 7.43 7.56 3.11
CA GLU A 57 6.86 8.90 2.91
C GLU A 57 5.55 8.87 2.10
N ASP A 58 5.46 7.98 1.12
CA ASP A 58 4.29 7.89 0.22
C ASP A 58 3.93 6.41 -0.01
N ASP A 59 3.25 5.83 0.97
CA ASP A 59 2.77 4.44 1.01
C ASP A 59 1.23 4.37 0.93
N PRO A 60 0.62 4.66 -0.22
CA PRO A 60 -0.83 4.64 -0.38
C PRO A 60 -1.44 3.25 -0.27
N PHE A 61 -0.64 2.20 -0.46
CA PHE A 61 -1.10 0.80 -0.49
C PHE A 61 -0.78 0.02 0.78
N GLY A 62 -0.05 0.61 1.74
CA GLY A 62 0.29 -0.03 3.01
C GLY A 62 1.41 -1.08 2.91
N TYR A 63 2.30 -0.96 1.93
CA TYR A 63 3.41 -1.90 1.71
C TYR A 63 4.30 -2.08 2.93
N VAL A 64 4.55 -0.98 3.66
CA VAL A 64 5.36 -1.01 4.88
C VAL A 64 4.71 -1.88 5.95
N ALA A 65 3.41 -1.66 6.21
CA ALA A 65 2.68 -2.44 7.20
C ALA A 65 2.56 -3.92 6.79
N GLN A 66 2.29 -4.19 5.51
CA GLN A 66 2.20 -5.56 4.97
C GLN A 66 3.51 -6.32 5.17
N GLY A 67 4.65 -5.75 4.77
CA GLY A 67 5.95 -6.41 4.89
C GLY A 67 6.32 -6.74 6.33
N TYR A 68 6.13 -5.80 7.25
CA TYR A 68 6.42 -6.05 8.67
C TYR A 68 5.43 -7.02 9.32
N LEU A 69 4.15 -7.07 8.90
CA LEU A 69 3.18 -8.05 9.38
C LEU A 69 3.58 -9.47 8.96
N TYR A 70 3.96 -9.67 7.69
CA TYR A 70 4.40 -10.98 7.21
C TYR A 70 5.68 -11.44 7.90
N ALA A 71 6.64 -10.55 8.04
CA ALA A 71 7.88 -10.82 8.75
C ALA A 71 7.62 -11.18 10.24
N ALA A 72 6.74 -10.44 10.91
CA ALA A 72 6.37 -10.71 12.30
C ALA A 72 5.63 -12.06 12.43
N ALA A 73 4.74 -12.39 11.49
CA ALA A 73 4.02 -13.66 11.48
C ALA A 73 4.97 -14.87 11.33
N LYS A 74 6.10 -14.71 10.62
CA LYS A 74 7.15 -15.73 10.49
C LYS A 74 8.19 -15.68 11.62
N GLY A 75 8.19 -14.65 12.46
CA GLY A 75 9.26 -14.45 13.44
C GLY A 75 10.62 -14.10 12.83
N MET A 76 10.64 -13.57 11.60
CA MET A 76 11.82 -13.25 10.82
C MET A 76 11.97 -11.73 10.59
N PRO A 77 13.15 -11.22 10.23
CA PRO A 77 13.32 -9.85 9.78
C PRO A 77 12.60 -9.58 8.45
N PHE A 78 12.10 -8.35 8.27
CA PHE A 78 11.66 -7.88 6.97
C PHE A 78 12.89 -7.43 6.15
N GLY A 79 13.15 -8.11 5.03
CA GLY A 79 14.28 -7.80 4.14
C GLY A 79 14.02 -6.59 3.25
N GLY A 80 12.76 -6.36 2.88
CA GLY A 80 12.39 -5.26 2.00
C GLY A 80 11.53 -5.71 0.83
N TRP A 81 11.66 -5.00 -0.28
CA TRP A 81 10.92 -5.30 -1.51
C TRP A 81 11.86 -5.66 -2.66
N ILE A 82 11.45 -6.63 -3.45
CA ILE A 82 12.02 -6.93 -4.77
C ILE A 82 11.07 -6.37 -5.80
N ALA A 83 11.43 -5.27 -6.45
CA ALA A 83 10.59 -4.62 -7.43
C ALA A 83 10.96 -5.06 -8.85
N TYR A 84 9.95 -5.40 -9.64
CA TYR A 84 10.06 -5.72 -11.06
C TYR A 84 9.39 -4.62 -11.89
N ASN A 85 10.14 -4.00 -12.78
CA ASN A 85 9.61 -3.03 -13.73
C ASN A 85 8.95 -3.78 -14.90
N LYS A 86 7.62 -3.78 -14.93
CA LYS A 86 6.84 -4.52 -15.94
C LYS A 86 6.94 -3.93 -17.37
N GLU A 87 7.54 -2.75 -17.53
CA GLU A 87 7.72 -2.10 -18.84
C GLU A 87 9.10 -2.39 -19.42
N THR A 88 10.14 -2.52 -18.58
CA THR A 88 11.53 -2.69 -19.04
C THR A 88 12.15 -4.02 -18.65
N GLY A 89 11.57 -4.75 -17.69
CA GLY A 89 12.12 -5.98 -17.17
C GLY A 89 13.18 -5.79 -16.07
N ASP A 90 13.50 -4.54 -15.71
CA ASP A 90 14.49 -4.25 -14.69
C ASP A 90 14.04 -4.74 -13.30
N ILE A 91 15.00 -5.15 -12.48
CA ILE A 91 14.78 -5.58 -11.08
C ILE A 91 15.58 -4.67 -10.16
N ALA A 92 14.96 -4.28 -9.06
CA ALA A 92 15.61 -3.55 -7.98
C ALA A 92 15.28 -4.18 -6.62
N VAL A 93 16.27 -4.24 -5.74
CA VAL A 93 16.09 -4.64 -4.35
C VAL A 93 16.10 -3.39 -3.48
N CYS A 94 14.97 -3.13 -2.83
CA CYS A 94 14.79 -2.03 -1.88
C CYS A 94 14.84 -2.60 -0.46
N ASN A 95 16.01 -2.56 0.15
CA ASN A 95 16.23 -3.15 1.47
C ASN A 95 15.54 -2.36 2.58
N ALA A 96 14.89 -3.07 3.50
CA ALA A 96 14.41 -2.49 4.74
C ALA A 96 15.58 -2.28 5.71
N PRO A 97 15.59 -1.16 6.46
CA PRO A 97 16.60 -0.97 7.49
C PRO A 97 16.38 -1.94 8.65
N ASP A 98 17.45 -2.39 9.26
CA ASP A 98 17.39 -3.12 10.52
C ASP A 98 17.06 -2.13 11.66
N SER A 99 15.77 -1.82 11.82
CA SER A 99 15.29 -0.79 12.73
C SER A 99 14.07 -1.26 13.50
N ASN A 100 14.26 -1.51 14.80
CA ASN A 100 13.15 -1.82 15.70
C ASN A 100 12.11 -0.69 15.76
N ALA A 101 12.52 0.56 15.62
CA ALA A 101 11.60 1.70 15.61
C ALA A 101 10.64 1.67 14.41
N GLN A 102 11.13 1.37 13.21
CA GLN A 102 10.30 1.22 12.01
C GLN A 102 9.35 0.02 12.13
N LYS A 103 9.85 -1.12 12.59
CA LYS A 103 9.04 -2.32 12.86
C LYS A 103 7.91 -2.00 13.83
N THR A 104 8.22 -1.42 14.99
CA THR A 104 7.25 -1.07 16.02
C THR A 104 6.20 -0.08 15.50
N LYS A 105 6.62 0.96 14.75
CA LYS A 105 5.70 1.93 14.17
C LYS A 105 4.72 1.28 13.18
N ALA A 106 5.21 0.38 12.32
CA ALA A 106 4.40 -0.33 11.33
C ALA A 106 3.40 -1.28 12.01
N LEU A 107 3.87 -2.09 12.96
CA LEU A 107 3.02 -3.03 13.69
C LEU A 107 1.99 -2.31 14.56
N ASN A 108 2.34 -1.28 15.29
CA ASN A 108 1.39 -0.48 16.07
C ASN A 108 0.29 0.16 15.21
N LYS A 109 0.61 0.56 13.98
CA LYS A 109 -0.39 1.07 13.02
C LYS A 109 -1.36 -0.05 12.61
N ALA A 110 -0.82 -1.23 12.28
CA ALA A 110 -1.62 -2.40 11.91
C ALA A 110 -2.52 -2.86 13.05
N GLU A 111 -1.98 -2.98 14.26
CA GLU A 111 -2.72 -3.38 15.46
C GLU A 111 -3.90 -2.45 15.75
N ARG A 112 -3.70 -1.13 15.66
CA ARG A 112 -4.80 -0.17 15.84
C ARG A 112 -5.91 -0.35 14.80
N ASN A 113 -5.55 -0.67 13.55
CA ASN A 113 -6.53 -0.91 12.50
C ASN A 113 -7.29 -2.22 12.75
N ILE A 114 -6.60 -3.29 13.15
CA ILE A 114 -7.19 -4.58 13.51
C ILE A 114 -8.16 -4.39 14.69
N ASP A 115 -7.72 -3.72 15.75
CA ASP A 115 -8.55 -3.44 16.93
C ASP A 115 -9.81 -2.64 16.58
N ALA A 116 -9.69 -1.67 15.66
CA ALA A 116 -10.83 -0.89 15.20
C ALA A 116 -11.86 -1.74 14.44
N LEU A 117 -11.39 -2.67 13.61
CA LEU A 117 -12.24 -3.59 12.85
C LEU A 117 -12.92 -4.63 13.77
N VAL A 118 -12.16 -5.22 14.69
CA VAL A 118 -12.67 -6.26 15.61
C VAL A 118 -13.70 -5.70 16.59
N LYS A 119 -13.51 -4.45 17.03
CA LYS A 119 -14.43 -3.78 17.98
C LYS A 119 -15.55 -3.01 17.28
N ASP A 120 -15.71 -3.17 15.97
CA ASP A 120 -16.71 -2.48 15.16
C ASP A 120 -16.80 -0.97 15.48
N LYS A 121 -15.62 -0.34 15.62
CA LYS A 121 -15.54 1.09 15.92
C LYS A 121 -16.05 1.91 14.75
N PRO A 122 -16.76 3.03 14.99
CA PRO A 122 -17.25 3.88 13.93
C PRO A 122 -16.15 4.28 12.95
N PHE A 123 -16.39 4.05 11.68
CA PHE A 123 -15.43 4.31 10.62
C PHE A 123 -15.22 5.82 10.45
N LYS A 124 -14.00 6.30 10.68
CA LYS A 124 -13.64 7.70 10.41
C LYS A 124 -12.89 7.76 9.08
N ARG A 125 -13.39 8.58 8.15
CA ARG A 125 -12.69 8.83 6.88
C ARG A 125 -11.32 9.43 7.14
N GLN A 126 -10.28 8.73 6.71
CA GLN A 126 -8.88 9.18 6.87
C GLN A 126 -8.45 10.16 5.78
N PHE A 127 -9.08 10.09 4.62
CA PHE A 127 -8.70 10.86 3.45
C PHE A 127 -9.80 11.84 3.09
N LYS A 128 -9.39 13.02 2.61
CA LYS A 128 -10.29 14.07 2.15
C LYS A 128 -10.43 14.03 0.63
N LYS A 129 -11.48 14.65 0.10
CA LYS A 129 -11.58 14.98 -1.32
C LYS A 129 -10.41 15.88 -1.72
N VAL A 130 -9.91 15.69 -2.95
CA VAL A 130 -8.78 16.45 -3.49
C VAL A 130 -9.20 17.23 -4.73
N PRO A 131 -8.69 18.45 -4.96
CA PRO A 131 -8.93 19.20 -6.18
C PRO A 131 -8.42 18.41 -7.38
N GLU A 132 -9.23 18.31 -8.44
CA GLU A 132 -8.76 17.73 -9.70
C GLU A 132 -7.78 18.69 -10.36
N LYS A 133 -6.66 18.13 -10.83
CA LYS A 133 -5.68 18.84 -11.66
C LYS A 133 -5.65 18.25 -13.06
N PHE A 134 -5.60 19.11 -14.07
CA PHE A 134 -5.33 18.78 -15.44
C PHE A 134 -4.20 19.67 -15.96
N ARG A 135 -3.10 19.08 -16.44
CA ARG A 135 -1.89 19.81 -16.84
C ARG A 135 -1.42 20.82 -15.78
N ASN A 136 -1.39 20.35 -14.52
CA ASN A 136 -1.03 21.14 -13.32
C ASN A 136 -1.97 22.31 -12.96
N LYS A 137 -3.08 22.52 -13.68
CA LYS A 137 -4.10 23.53 -13.35
C LYS A 137 -5.26 22.88 -12.63
N ILE A 138 -5.79 23.56 -11.58
CA ILE A 138 -7.01 23.13 -10.88
C ILE A 138 -8.19 23.34 -11.82
N THR A 139 -9.04 22.30 -11.96
CA THR A 139 -10.18 22.31 -12.88
C THR A 139 -11.47 22.85 -12.28
N GLY A 140 -11.52 23.03 -10.95
CA GLY A 140 -12.72 23.33 -10.20
C GLY A 140 -13.50 22.08 -9.73
N ASN A 141 -13.18 20.90 -10.25
CA ASN A 141 -13.75 19.65 -9.77
C ASN A 141 -13.00 19.12 -8.56
N TYR A 142 -13.68 18.26 -7.78
CA TYR A 142 -13.06 17.48 -6.71
C TYR A 142 -13.16 15.99 -7.04
N THR A 143 -12.09 15.25 -6.72
CA THR A 143 -12.01 13.81 -6.92
C THR A 143 -11.56 13.11 -5.63
N LEU A 144 -11.60 11.80 -5.63
CA LEU A 144 -11.05 11.01 -4.55
C LEU A 144 -9.51 11.11 -4.53
N SER A 145 -8.94 11.06 -3.33
CA SER A 145 -7.49 10.85 -3.16
C SER A 145 -7.05 9.53 -3.78
N LEU A 146 -5.76 9.37 -4.07
CA LEU A 146 -5.21 8.16 -4.66
C LEU A 146 -5.56 6.92 -3.82
N ASN A 147 -5.45 7.02 -2.49
CA ASN A 147 -5.76 5.94 -1.56
C ASN A 147 -7.22 5.45 -1.68
N CYS A 148 -8.17 6.37 -1.90
CA CYS A 148 -9.58 6.04 -2.05
C CYS A 148 -9.93 5.46 -3.43
N ARG A 149 -9.19 5.81 -4.49
CA ARG A 149 -9.51 5.38 -5.86
C ARG A 149 -9.45 3.86 -6.05
N TYR A 150 -8.57 3.20 -5.31
CA TYR A 150 -8.33 1.75 -5.37
C TYR A 150 -8.89 1.01 -4.15
N CYS A 151 -9.63 1.71 -3.27
CA CYS A 151 -10.21 1.12 -2.08
C CYS A 151 -11.53 0.42 -2.40
N SER A 152 -11.65 -0.85 -2.03
CA SER A 152 -12.88 -1.63 -2.22
C SER A 152 -14.08 -1.06 -1.46
N PHE A 153 -13.83 -0.29 -0.40
CA PHE A 153 -14.86 0.34 0.43
C PHE A 153 -15.23 1.75 -0.01
N THR A 154 -14.73 2.23 -1.16
CA THR A 154 -14.96 3.60 -1.63
C THR A 154 -16.43 3.96 -1.64
N LYS A 155 -17.29 3.14 -2.25
CA LYS A 155 -18.72 3.42 -2.33
C LYS A 155 -19.42 3.37 -0.98
N SER A 156 -19.09 2.40 -0.15
CA SER A 156 -19.63 2.30 1.22
C SER A 156 -19.20 3.46 2.10
N CYS A 157 -17.97 3.96 1.90
CA CYS A 157 -17.41 5.07 2.67
C CYS A 157 -17.97 6.45 2.27
N TRP A 158 -18.22 6.67 0.98
CA TRP A 158 -18.61 7.99 0.44
C TRP A 158 -20.08 8.08 0.02
N GLY A 159 -20.75 6.92 -0.21
CA GLY A 159 -22.17 6.86 -0.56
C GLY A 159 -22.49 7.71 -1.78
N ASP A 160 -23.54 8.50 -1.65
CA ASP A 160 -24.06 9.40 -2.70
C ASP A 160 -23.30 10.71 -2.86
N GLU A 161 -22.27 10.95 -2.02
CA GLU A 161 -21.40 12.12 -2.18
C GLU A 161 -20.53 12.05 -3.44
N ILE A 162 -20.37 10.84 -4.02
CA ILE A 162 -19.52 10.60 -5.20
C ILE A 162 -20.29 9.99 -6.35
N VAL A 163 -19.95 10.40 -7.56
CA VAL A 163 -20.48 9.87 -8.81
C VAL A 163 -19.34 9.38 -9.71
N PHE A 164 -19.54 8.24 -10.38
CA PHE A 164 -18.55 7.70 -11.32
C PHE A 164 -18.89 8.19 -12.73
N ARG A 165 -18.07 9.09 -13.26
CA ARG A 165 -18.32 9.76 -14.55
C ARG A 165 -17.11 9.70 -15.45
N LYS A 166 -17.36 9.81 -16.75
CA LYS A 166 -16.30 10.02 -17.75
C LYS A 166 -15.58 11.33 -17.43
N ASN A 167 -14.25 11.28 -17.47
CA ASN A 167 -13.44 12.48 -17.32
C ASN A 167 -13.70 13.43 -18.51
N PRO A 168 -14.19 14.66 -18.30
CA PRO A 168 -14.45 15.60 -19.40
C PRO A 168 -13.20 15.93 -20.24
N ARG A 169 -12.01 15.72 -19.66
CA ARG A 169 -10.70 16.05 -20.27
C ARG A 169 -9.87 14.82 -20.62
N GLY A 170 -10.50 13.63 -20.70
CA GLY A 170 -9.78 12.39 -21.00
C GLY A 170 -10.68 11.19 -21.24
N ALA A 171 -10.08 10.07 -21.64
CA ALA A 171 -10.81 8.87 -22.00
C ALA A 171 -11.30 8.02 -20.80
N THR A 172 -10.74 8.25 -19.61
CA THR A 172 -10.98 7.41 -18.43
C THR A 172 -12.16 7.89 -17.61
N HIS A 173 -12.78 6.97 -16.85
CA HIS A 173 -13.77 7.31 -15.84
C HIS A 173 -13.08 7.56 -14.50
N LYS A 174 -13.67 8.45 -13.70
CA LYS A 174 -13.21 8.80 -12.35
C LYS A 174 -14.38 9.00 -11.40
N TRP A 175 -14.10 8.92 -10.12
CA TRP A 175 -15.02 9.33 -9.06
C TRP A 175 -14.91 10.84 -8.83
N TYR A 176 -16.04 11.53 -8.91
CA TYR A 176 -16.17 12.96 -8.69
C TYR A 176 -17.10 13.25 -7.51
N PHE A 177 -16.91 14.38 -6.86
CA PHE A 177 -17.84 14.96 -5.89
C PHE A 177 -18.80 15.88 -6.65
N GLY A 178 -19.95 15.35 -7.00
CA GLY A 178 -20.92 15.98 -7.91
C GLY A 178 -20.60 15.81 -9.40
N GLU A 179 -21.41 16.38 -10.26
CA GLU A 179 -21.23 16.30 -11.72
C GLU A 179 -19.98 17.09 -12.15
N PRO A 180 -19.07 16.47 -12.93
CA PRO A 180 -17.85 17.16 -13.37
C PRO A 180 -18.13 18.20 -14.45
N LYS A 181 -17.42 19.32 -14.36
CA LYS A 181 -17.47 20.45 -15.30
C LYS A 181 -16.38 20.36 -16.35
#